data_096f2d7288a0baea620a3856de3d8345
#
_entry.id   096f2d7288a0baea620a3856de3d8345
#
_cell.length_a   1.000
_cell.length_b   1.000
_cell.length_c   1.000
_cell.angle_alpha   90.00
_cell.angle_beta   90.00
_cell.angle_gamma   90.00
#
_symmetry.space_group_name_H-M   'P 1'
#
loop_
_entity.id
_entity.type
_entity.pdbx_description
1 polymer ?
#
loop_
_entity_poly.entity_id
_entity_poly.type
_entity_poly.pdbx_seq_one_letter_code
_entity_poly.pdbx_strand_id
1 'polypeptide(L)'
;MLNVSNLTAALSYLHTLVGERLRVHLKLEEFVETNEVTYLQDNSPFAQFIRAHQSTFGEYIVLLMALVPHVQPQFFNQIMAEFLPEGGDLPEFGGVRGTNHRGIVPTGETAQFVLAGNDLAKRLEIQALFSPSHWFMQQHILKLESVREGEPAMSGKLLLDSEIVELLTVGSISPPRFSIDFPAERIATQLEWDDLILHPNTLYQIRDLENWMRWNETLMNDWGMKKHVKQGYRSLFYGPPGTGKTLTATLLGKSTGKDVYRVDLSQTVSKYIGETEKNLSKLFDKAENKSWILFFDEADALFGKRTDVRDAHDKYANQEVAYLLQRVEAYNGLVILASNQRTNIDEAFTRRFQSIIHFPFPRTEERLALWQKALPTQVTVTENVNWSQIAARFELTGANIINIVQHSLLTMMADGKQVLDYQQIENGIVRELVKEGKLN
;
A
#
# COMPACT_ATOMS: atom_id res chain seq x y z
N MET A 1 8.65 21.78 -15.02
CA MET A 1 8.22 23.06 -15.64
C MET A 1 6.83 22.96 -16.25
N LEU A 2 6.52 22.00 -17.14
CA LEU A 2 5.19 21.88 -17.79
C LEU A 2 4.01 21.83 -16.81
N ASN A 3 4.12 21.04 -15.73
CA ASN A 3 3.05 20.92 -14.75
C ASN A 3 2.77 22.24 -13.99
N VAL A 4 3.81 23.04 -13.72
CA VAL A 4 3.66 24.33 -13.06
C VAL A 4 2.88 25.31 -13.96
N SER A 5 3.21 25.37 -15.25
CA SER A 5 2.49 26.22 -16.21
C SER A 5 1.02 25.85 -16.33
N ASN A 6 0.73 24.54 -16.36
CA ASN A 6 -0.64 24.04 -16.46
C ASN A 6 -1.45 24.36 -15.18
N LEU A 7 -0.89 24.06 -14.02
CA LEU A 7 -1.53 24.38 -12.73
C LEU A 7 -1.72 25.89 -12.58
N THR A 8 -0.74 26.72 -12.99
CA THR A 8 -0.89 28.18 -12.93
C THR A 8 -2.05 28.66 -13.80
N ALA A 9 -2.19 28.16 -15.03
CA ALA A 9 -3.31 28.50 -15.91
C ALA A 9 -4.65 28.05 -15.30
N ALA A 10 -4.73 26.82 -14.79
CA ALA A 10 -5.92 26.29 -14.15
C ALA A 10 -6.34 27.09 -12.89
N LEU A 11 -5.37 27.48 -12.06
CA LEU A 11 -5.63 28.30 -10.87
C LEU A 11 -6.06 29.73 -11.24
N SER A 12 -5.46 30.34 -12.28
CA SER A 12 -5.89 31.64 -12.77
C SER A 12 -7.34 31.59 -13.28
N TYR A 13 -7.70 30.51 -13.97
CA TYR A 13 -9.07 30.29 -14.40
C TYR A 13 -10.04 30.15 -13.23
N LEU A 14 -9.69 29.33 -12.22
CA LEU A 14 -10.48 29.19 -11.00
C LEU A 14 -10.65 30.51 -10.26
N HIS A 15 -9.59 31.35 -10.18
CA HIS A 15 -9.64 32.67 -9.57
C HIS A 15 -10.68 33.55 -10.26
N THR A 16 -10.66 33.60 -11.60
CA THR A 16 -11.63 34.33 -12.40
C THR A 16 -13.06 33.84 -12.13
N LEU A 17 -13.29 32.53 -12.19
CA LEU A 17 -14.61 31.92 -11.98
C LEU A 17 -15.19 32.24 -10.58
N VAL A 18 -14.37 32.11 -9.53
CA VAL A 18 -14.77 32.43 -8.16
C VAL A 18 -15.08 33.93 -8.03
N GLY A 19 -14.23 34.79 -8.63
CA GLY A 19 -14.44 36.22 -8.63
C GLY A 19 -15.74 36.65 -9.36
N GLU A 20 -16.03 36.09 -10.51
CA GLU A 20 -17.29 36.30 -11.25
C GLU A 20 -18.49 35.90 -10.42
N ARG A 21 -18.46 34.73 -9.77
CA ARG A 21 -19.55 34.26 -8.90
C ARG A 21 -19.78 35.20 -7.72
N LEU A 22 -18.70 35.74 -7.11
CA LEU A 22 -18.80 36.73 -6.04
C LEU A 22 -19.41 38.05 -6.53
N ARG A 23 -19.01 38.58 -7.73
CA ARG A 23 -19.61 39.79 -8.32
C ARG A 23 -21.12 39.63 -8.54
N VAL A 24 -21.52 38.49 -9.08
CA VAL A 24 -22.96 38.18 -9.31
C VAL A 24 -23.71 38.14 -7.96
N HIS A 25 -23.14 37.48 -6.96
CA HIS A 25 -23.75 37.38 -5.63
C HIS A 25 -23.92 38.74 -4.97
N LEU A 26 -22.91 39.61 -5.10
CA LEU A 26 -22.93 40.99 -4.60
C LEU A 26 -23.75 41.96 -5.51
N LYS A 27 -24.40 41.44 -6.55
CA LYS A 27 -25.21 42.21 -7.55
C LYS A 27 -24.42 43.27 -8.30
N LEU A 28 -23.14 43.03 -8.54
CA LEU A 28 -22.27 43.94 -9.30
C LEU A 28 -22.34 43.64 -10.81
N GLU A 29 -22.58 42.40 -11.20
CA GLU A 29 -22.60 41.94 -12.60
C GLU A 29 -23.67 40.86 -12.80
N GLU A 30 -24.05 40.58 -14.06
CA GLU A 30 -24.85 39.41 -14.46
C GLU A 30 -23.94 38.20 -14.74
N PHE A 31 -24.39 37.00 -14.39
CA PHE A 31 -23.59 35.78 -14.58
C PHE A 31 -23.57 35.33 -16.04
N VAL A 32 -22.37 35.22 -16.62
CA VAL A 32 -22.16 34.60 -17.94
C VAL A 32 -21.70 33.16 -17.71
N GLU A 33 -22.50 32.21 -18.16
CA GLU A 33 -22.21 30.78 -17.97
C GLU A 33 -21.05 30.35 -18.88
N THR A 34 -19.93 29.96 -18.27
CA THR A 34 -18.80 29.33 -18.94
C THR A 34 -18.68 27.89 -18.45
N ASN A 35 -18.77 26.92 -19.36
CA ASN A 35 -18.73 25.48 -19.03
C ASN A 35 -17.52 24.79 -19.67
N GLU A 36 -16.45 25.50 -19.91
CA GLU A 36 -15.26 24.93 -20.56
C GLU A 36 -14.23 24.42 -19.55
N VAL A 37 -13.80 23.19 -19.75
CA VAL A 37 -12.66 22.63 -19.03
C VAL A 37 -11.38 23.18 -19.62
N THR A 38 -10.80 24.18 -18.94
CA THR A 38 -9.62 24.91 -19.42
C THR A 38 -8.34 24.38 -18.79
N TYR A 39 -7.51 23.69 -19.57
CA TYR A 39 -6.16 23.28 -19.19
C TYR A 39 -5.27 23.22 -20.43
N LEU A 40 -3.95 23.32 -20.24
CA LEU A 40 -3.01 23.16 -21.33
C LEU A 40 -2.95 21.68 -21.76
N GLN A 41 -3.12 21.44 -23.06
CA GLN A 41 -3.07 20.08 -23.64
C GLN A 41 -1.62 19.63 -23.82
N ASP A 42 -0.90 19.47 -22.73
CA ASP A 42 0.48 18.99 -22.67
C ASP A 42 0.56 17.59 -22.03
N ASN A 43 1.79 17.14 -21.78
CA ASN A 43 2.06 15.86 -21.12
C ASN A 43 2.28 16.02 -19.59
N SER A 44 1.81 17.13 -19.00
CA SER A 44 1.88 17.29 -17.55
C SER A 44 0.99 16.26 -16.84
N PRO A 45 1.37 15.83 -15.62
CA PRO A 45 0.57 14.89 -14.81
C PRO A 45 -0.87 15.36 -14.62
N PHE A 46 -1.06 16.67 -14.41
CA PHE A 46 -2.38 17.27 -14.27
C PHE A 46 -3.22 17.10 -15.56
N ALA A 47 -2.66 17.45 -16.73
CA ALA A 47 -3.37 17.29 -17.99
C ALA A 47 -3.67 15.83 -18.33
N GLN A 48 -2.73 14.91 -18.04
CA GLN A 48 -2.93 13.48 -18.23
C GLN A 48 -4.07 12.97 -17.35
N PHE A 49 -4.13 13.39 -16.09
CA PHE A 49 -5.19 13.00 -15.16
C PHE A 49 -6.57 13.43 -15.64
N ILE A 50 -6.71 14.72 -16.02
CA ILE A 50 -7.99 15.26 -16.49
C ILE A 50 -8.46 14.55 -17.77
N ARG A 51 -7.55 14.28 -18.72
CA ARG A 51 -7.88 13.55 -19.96
C ARG A 51 -8.28 12.10 -19.69
N ALA A 52 -7.55 11.41 -18.81
CA ALA A 52 -7.81 10.00 -18.49
C ALA A 52 -9.21 9.79 -17.90
N HIS A 53 -9.69 10.73 -17.10
CA HIS A 53 -10.98 10.64 -16.43
C HIS A 53 -12.11 11.33 -17.21
N GLN A 54 -11.82 12.03 -18.33
CA GLN A 54 -12.80 12.78 -19.11
C GLN A 54 -13.71 13.64 -18.22
N SER A 55 -13.09 14.34 -17.25
CA SER A 55 -13.81 15.08 -16.21
C SER A 55 -14.79 16.10 -16.81
N THR A 56 -16.00 16.14 -16.32
CA THR A 56 -16.96 17.20 -16.60
C THR A 56 -16.48 18.53 -16.03
N PHE A 57 -17.09 19.64 -16.46
CA PHE A 57 -16.73 20.96 -15.92
C PHE A 57 -16.88 21.03 -14.39
N GLY A 58 -17.99 20.54 -13.86
CA GLY A 58 -18.24 20.53 -12.41
C GLY A 58 -17.19 19.71 -11.66
N GLU A 59 -16.85 18.50 -12.13
CA GLU A 59 -15.82 17.65 -11.56
C GLU A 59 -14.45 18.30 -11.59
N TYR A 60 -14.09 18.92 -12.72
CA TYR A 60 -12.83 19.64 -12.88
C TYR A 60 -12.67 20.78 -11.86
N ILE A 61 -13.71 21.62 -11.71
CA ILE A 61 -13.68 22.74 -10.75
C ILE A 61 -13.64 22.26 -9.31
N VAL A 62 -14.42 21.23 -8.95
CA VAL A 62 -14.37 20.63 -7.60
C VAL A 62 -12.98 20.07 -7.30
N LEU A 63 -12.36 19.39 -8.26
CA LEU A 63 -11.00 18.86 -8.11
C LEU A 63 -9.98 20.00 -7.91
N LEU A 64 -10.06 21.07 -8.70
CA LEU A 64 -9.20 22.25 -8.54
C LEU A 64 -9.38 22.91 -7.17
N MET A 65 -10.63 23.11 -6.75
CA MET A 65 -10.90 23.69 -5.43
C MET A 65 -10.29 22.85 -4.31
N ALA A 66 -10.40 21.52 -4.40
CA ALA A 66 -9.81 20.61 -3.41
C ALA A 66 -8.27 20.62 -3.44
N LEU A 67 -7.65 20.84 -4.61
CA LEU A 67 -6.20 20.89 -4.78
C LEU A 67 -5.58 22.20 -4.28
N VAL A 68 -6.29 23.31 -4.43
CA VAL A 68 -5.78 24.67 -4.13
C VAL A 68 -5.14 24.81 -2.75
N PRO A 69 -5.74 24.37 -1.63
CA PRO A 69 -5.12 24.52 -0.30
C PRO A 69 -3.74 23.86 -0.18
N HIS A 70 -3.45 22.85 -1.02
CA HIS A 70 -2.17 22.11 -1.01
C HIS A 70 -1.07 22.84 -1.80
N VAL A 71 -1.43 23.63 -2.81
CA VAL A 71 -0.45 24.29 -3.68
C VAL A 71 -0.38 25.79 -3.46
N GLN A 72 -1.47 26.44 -3.09
CA GLN A 72 -1.58 27.87 -2.83
C GLN A 72 -2.46 28.16 -1.61
N PRO A 73 -1.92 28.02 -0.39
CA PRO A 73 -2.70 28.03 0.88
C PRO A 73 -3.54 29.28 1.12
N GLN A 74 -3.17 30.42 0.55
CA GLN A 74 -3.86 31.70 0.72
C GLN A 74 -4.84 32.07 -0.39
N PHE A 75 -5.01 31.21 -1.38
CA PHE A 75 -5.78 31.47 -2.58
C PHE A 75 -7.18 32.05 -2.31
N PHE A 76 -8.00 31.33 -1.56
CA PHE A 76 -9.36 31.79 -1.25
C PHE A 76 -9.36 33.02 -0.34
N ASN A 77 -8.40 33.15 0.56
CA ASN A 77 -8.28 34.32 1.41
C ASN A 77 -7.96 35.59 0.58
N GLN A 78 -7.11 35.47 -0.44
CA GLN A 78 -6.79 36.57 -1.34
C GLN A 78 -8.04 37.02 -2.11
N ILE A 79 -8.78 36.10 -2.70
CA ILE A 79 -10.03 36.41 -3.41
C ILE A 79 -11.03 37.08 -2.44
N MET A 80 -11.24 36.51 -1.25
CA MET A 80 -12.17 37.11 -0.30
C MET A 80 -11.77 38.52 0.12
N ALA A 81 -10.47 38.81 0.29
CA ALA A 81 -9.98 40.15 0.61
C ALA A 81 -10.21 41.15 -0.51
N GLU A 82 -10.23 40.73 -1.79
CA GLU A 82 -10.58 41.61 -2.91
C GLU A 82 -12.02 42.09 -2.87
N PHE A 83 -12.95 41.24 -2.40
CA PHE A 83 -14.40 41.54 -2.37
C PHE A 83 -14.89 42.05 -1.01
N LEU A 84 -14.17 41.76 0.07
CA LEU A 84 -14.49 42.16 1.44
C LEU A 84 -13.28 42.86 2.10
N PRO A 85 -12.85 44.04 1.61
CA PRO A 85 -11.63 44.71 2.06
C PRO A 85 -11.69 45.13 3.52
N GLU A 86 -12.88 45.42 4.05
CA GLU A 86 -13.09 45.78 5.47
C GLU A 86 -13.11 44.53 6.38
N GLY A 87 -12.91 43.35 5.80
CA GLY A 87 -13.07 42.07 6.48
C GLY A 87 -14.54 41.71 6.63
N GLY A 88 -14.80 40.53 7.11
CA GLY A 88 -16.14 39.99 7.26
C GLY A 88 -16.15 38.47 6.92
N ASP A 89 -17.31 37.87 7.14
CA ASP A 89 -17.59 36.51 6.79
C ASP A 89 -18.67 36.48 5.69
N LEU A 90 -18.57 35.56 4.75
CA LEU A 90 -19.59 35.31 3.73
C LEU A 90 -20.08 33.87 3.90
N PRO A 91 -21.07 33.65 4.77
CA PRO A 91 -21.54 32.30 5.05
C PRO A 91 -21.99 31.51 3.83
N GLU A 92 -22.52 32.22 2.81
CA GLU A 92 -23.00 31.62 1.57
C GLU A 92 -21.87 31.02 0.70
N PHE A 93 -20.64 31.55 0.84
CA PHE A 93 -19.46 30.99 0.20
C PHE A 93 -19.10 29.64 0.80
N GLY A 94 -19.43 29.44 2.09
CA GLY A 94 -18.95 28.28 2.85
C GLY A 94 -17.45 28.35 3.11
N GLY A 95 -16.84 27.21 3.30
CA GLY A 95 -15.43 27.11 3.63
C GLY A 95 -15.21 27.17 5.13
N VAL A 96 -14.16 26.50 5.59
CA VAL A 96 -13.81 26.41 7.01
C VAL A 96 -12.30 26.60 7.19
N ARG A 97 -11.89 26.96 8.41
CA ARG A 97 -10.48 26.99 8.79
C ARG A 97 -10.10 25.66 9.45
N GLY A 98 -8.92 25.13 9.11
CA GLY A 98 -8.39 23.94 9.77
C GLY A 98 -7.73 24.30 11.11
N THR A 99 -7.39 23.28 11.90
CA THR A 99 -6.63 23.45 13.16
C THR A 99 -5.21 23.98 12.91
N ASN A 100 -4.52 23.44 11.91
CA ASN A 100 -3.16 23.85 11.54
C ASN A 100 -3.15 24.80 10.34
N HIS A 101 -4.06 24.57 9.38
CA HIS A 101 -4.19 25.40 8.20
C HIS A 101 -5.06 26.62 8.51
N ARG A 102 -4.50 27.83 8.41
CA ARG A 102 -5.19 29.09 8.74
C ARG A 102 -5.95 29.69 7.56
N GLY A 103 -5.68 29.22 6.34
CA GLY A 103 -6.42 29.62 5.15
C GLY A 103 -7.82 29.00 5.09
N ILE A 104 -8.64 29.48 4.18
CA ILE A 104 -9.96 28.90 3.90
C ILE A 104 -9.75 27.55 3.18
N VAL A 105 -10.31 26.49 3.76
CA VAL A 105 -10.43 25.17 3.14
C VAL A 105 -11.83 25.06 2.56
N PRO A 106 -11.98 24.83 1.25
CA PRO A 106 -13.29 24.77 0.61
C PRO A 106 -14.10 23.57 1.10
N THR A 107 -15.40 23.75 1.13
CA THR A 107 -16.41 22.74 1.51
C THR A 107 -17.29 22.37 0.32
N GLY A 108 -18.18 21.41 0.50
CA GLY A 108 -19.22 21.13 -0.47
C GLY A 108 -20.12 22.36 -0.75
N GLU A 109 -20.36 23.21 0.27
CA GLU A 109 -21.10 24.47 0.10
C GLU A 109 -20.32 25.43 -0.79
N THR A 110 -18.99 25.53 -0.64
CA THR A 110 -18.13 26.30 -1.54
C THR A 110 -18.29 25.85 -2.98
N ALA A 111 -18.32 24.53 -3.21
CA ALA A 111 -18.51 23.98 -4.55
C ALA A 111 -19.89 24.34 -5.13
N GLN A 112 -20.94 24.23 -4.31
CA GLN A 112 -22.29 24.63 -4.69
C GLN A 112 -22.40 26.15 -4.96
N PHE A 113 -21.77 26.97 -4.15
CA PHE A 113 -21.76 28.42 -4.34
C PHE A 113 -21.10 28.78 -5.68
N VAL A 114 -19.91 28.28 -5.93
CA VAL A 114 -19.13 28.62 -7.14
C VAL A 114 -19.81 28.12 -8.41
N LEU A 115 -20.27 26.88 -8.44
CA LEU A 115 -20.79 26.23 -9.64
C LEU A 115 -22.28 26.51 -9.89
N ALA A 116 -23.09 26.55 -8.83
CA ALA A 116 -24.54 26.64 -8.93
C ALA A 116 -25.13 27.97 -8.46
N GLY A 117 -24.44 28.70 -7.58
CA GLY A 117 -25.02 29.91 -6.96
C GLY A 117 -26.32 29.60 -6.24
N ASN A 118 -27.43 30.28 -6.64
CA ASN A 118 -28.76 30.10 -6.07
C ASN A 118 -29.67 29.10 -6.83
N ASP A 119 -29.15 28.49 -7.92
CA ASP A 119 -29.90 27.50 -8.69
C ASP A 119 -29.99 26.17 -7.94
N LEU A 120 -31.18 25.84 -7.43
CA LEU A 120 -31.39 24.62 -6.64
C LEU A 120 -31.13 23.34 -7.45
N ALA A 121 -31.50 23.31 -8.73
CA ALA A 121 -31.30 22.12 -9.56
C ALA A 121 -29.80 21.83 -9.74
N LYS A 122 -29.03 22.84 -10.07
CA LYS A 122 -27.54 22.74 -10.19
C LYS A 122 -26.88 22.39 -8.84
N ARG A 123 -27.40 22.92 -7.71
CA ARG A 123 -26.87 22.55 -6.37
C ARG A 123 -27.04 21.05 -6.08
N LEU A 124 -28.15 20.46 -6.46
CA LEU A 124 -28.39 19.02 -6.30
C LEU A 124 -27.49 18.19 -7.24
N GLU A 125 -27.25 18.66 -8.47
CA GLU A 125 -26.27 18.02 -9.37
C GLU A 125 -24.86 18.02 -8.79
N ILE A 126 -24.41 19.14 -8.20
CA ILE A 126 -23.10 19.21 -7.54
C ILE A 126 -23.04 18.30 -6.31
N GLN A 127 -24.14 18.21 -5.54
CA GLN A 127 -24.22 17.28 -4.41
C GLN A 127 -24.04 15.81 -4.86
N ALA A 128 -24.54 15.43 -6.03
CA ALA A 128 -24.43 14.09 -6.57
C ALA A 128 -22.97 13.68 -6.87
N LEU A 129 -22.05 14.62 -7.07
CA LEU A 129 -20.62 14.33 -7.26
C LEU A 129 -19.95 13.69 -6.02
N PHE A 130 -20.56 13.84 -4.86
CA PHE A 130 -20.09 13.26 -3.59
C PHE A 130 -20.84 12.00 -3.17
N SER A 131 -21.70 11.46 -4.06
CA SER A 131 -22.40 10.22 -3.79
C SER A 131 -21.46 9.01 -3.80
N PRO A 132 -21.77 7.94 -3.05
CA PRO A 132 -20.96 6.71 -3.05
C PRO A 132 -20.83 6.04 -4.43
N SER A 133 -21.77 6.31 -5.35
CA SER A 133 -21.76 5.79 -6.72
C SER A 133 -20.89 6.60 -7.68
N HIS A 134 -20.47 7.82 -7.30
CA HIS A 134 -19.64 8.67 -8.15
C HIS A 134 -18.19 8.19 -8.14
N TRP A 135 -17.49 8.34 -9.29
CA TRP A 135 -16.11 7.86 -9.45
C TRP A 135 -15.12 8.51 -8.48
N PHE A 136 -15.36 9.74 -8.01
CA PHE A 136 -14.56 10.36 -6.95
C PHE A 136 -14.48 9.49 -5.71
N MET A 137 -15.64 8.95 -5.28
CA MET A 137 -15.74 8.09 -4.11
C MET A 137 -15.27 6.67 -4.40
N GLN A 138 -15.65 6.11 -5.57
CA GLN A 138 -15.30 4.74 -5.95
C GLN A 138 -13.80 4.55 -6.14
N GLN A 139 -13.09 5.57 -6.65
CA GLN A 139 -11.65 5.54 -6.85
C GLN A 139 -10.86 6.23 -5.72
N HIS A 140 -11.54 6.58 -4.63
CA HIS A 140 -10.94 7.25 -3.46
C HIS A 140 -10.16 8.53 -3.80
N ILE A 141 -10.61 9.28 -4.79
CA ILE A 141 -9.92 10.50 -5.24
C ILE A 141 -10.24 11.68 -4.35
N LEU A 142 -11.56 11.91 -4.12
CA LEU A 142 -12.06 13.05 -3.37
C LEU A 142 -13.33 12.67 -2.61
N LYS A 143 -13.45 13.17 -1.39
CA LYS A 143 -14.63 12.99 -0.55
C LYS A 143 -14.92 14.24 0.29
N LEU A 144 -16.13 14.32 0.83
CA LEU A 144 -16.43 15.28 1.88
C LEU A 144 -16.00 14.74 3.26
N GLU A 145 -15.47 15.64 4.10
CA GLU A 145 -15.28 15.35 5.52
C GLU A 145 -16.63 15.07 6.19
N SER A 146 -16.64 14.04 7.05
CA SER A 146 -17.84 13.78 7.85
C SER A 146 -18.07 14.91 8.85
N VAL A 147 -19.26 15.49 8.83
CA VAL A 147 -19.66 16.57 9.73
C VAL A 147 -20.30 16.01 11.00
N ARG A 148 -20.48 16.86 12.02
CA ARG A 148 -21.14 16.48 13.26
C ARG A 148 -22.63 16.21 12.99
N GLU A 149 -23.21 15.37 13.84
CA GLU A 149 -24.65 15.07 13.77
C GLU A 149 -25.46 16.36 13.88
N GLY A 150 -26.39 16.56 12.91
CA GLY A 150 -27.22 17.77 12.82
C GLY A 150 -26.66 18.88 11.92
N GLU A 151 -25.42 18.80 11.46
CA GLU A 151 -24.87 19.75 10.48
C GLU A 151 -25.15 19.28 9.03
N PRO A 152 -25.33 20.23 8.07
CA PRO A 152 -25.51 19.87 6.66
C PRO A 152 -24.29 19.11 6.10
N ALA A 153 -24.53 18.03 5.37
CA ALA A 153 -23.45 17.21 4.82
C ALA A 153 -22.48 18.00 3.90
N MET A 154 -23.00 19.03 3.20
CA MET A 154 -22.21 19.84 2.28
C MET A 154 -21.30 20.86 3.00
N SER A 155 -21.44 21.09 4.32
CA SER A 155 -20.49 21.89 5.09
C SER A 155 -19.16 21.16 5.40
N GLY A 156 -19.07 19.87 5.06
CA GLY A 156 -17.83 19.10 5.13
C GLY A 156 -16.77 19.60 4.15
N LYS A 157 -15.49 19.58 4.57
CA LYS A 157 -14.35 19.96 3.72
C LYS A 157 -14.22 19.04 2.52
N LEU A 158 -13.75 19.61 1.42
CA LEU A 158 -13.30 18.81 0.27
C LEU A 158 -11.95 18.15 0.63
N LEU A 159 -11.95 16.84 0.80
CA LEU A 159 -10.76 16.06 1.12
C LEU A 159 -10.25 15.35 -0.13
N LEU A 160 -9.20 15.89 -0.73
CA LEU A 160 -8.47 15.24 -1.82
C LEU A 160 -7.49 14.21 -1.21
N ASP A 161 -7.43 13.01 -1.80
CA ASP A 161 -6.49 12.00 -1.33
C ASP A 161 -5.03 12.47 -1.49
N SER A 162 -4.19 12.17 -0.52
CA SER A 162 -2.79 12.63 -0.50
C SER A 162 -1.97 12.12 -1.70
N GLU A 163 -2.27 10.94 -2.20
CA GLU A 163 -1.60 10.38 -3.37
C GLU A 163 -2.03 11.09 -4.65
N ILE A 164 -3.29 11.51 -4.72
CA ILE A 164 -3.79 12.33 -5.84
C ILE A 164 -3.17 13.72 -5.80
N VAL A 165 -3.03 14.33 -4.62
CA VAL A 165 -2.27 15.59 -4.48
C VAL A 165 -0.85 15.41 -5.00
N GLU A 166 -0.15 14.36 -4.61
CA GLU A 166 1.22 14.09 -5.06
C GLU A 166 1.27 13.84 -6.58
N LEU A 167 0.35 13.04 -7.11
CA LEU A 167 0.23 12.78 -8.54
C LEU A 167 0.01 14.07 -9.34
N LEU A 168 -0.92 14.91 -8.92
CA LEU A 168 -1.26 16.14 -9.64
C LEU A 168 -0.19 17.24 -9.51
N THR A 169 0.63 17.21 -8.47
CA THR A 169 1.68 18.21 -8.22
C THR A 169 3.06 17.76 -8.69
N VAL A 170 3.51 16.58 -8.24
CA VAL A 170 4.86 16.04 -8.48
C VAL A 170 4.89 15.13 -9.72
N GLY A 171 3.77 14.48 -10.03
CA GLY A 171 3.63 13.59 -11.19
C GLY A 171 3.95 12.12 -10.91
N SER A 172 4.23 11.79 -9.68
CA SER A 172 4.49 10.41 -9.25
C SER A 172 3.94 10.19 -7.85
N ILE A 173 3.44 9.01 -7.59
CA ILE A 173 2.97 8.61 -6.27
C ILE A 173 4.11 7.90 -5.57
N SER A 174 4.52 8.44 -4.42
CA SER A 174 5.53 7.79 -3.58
C SER A 174 4.91 6.60 -2.84
N PRO A 175 5.60 5.46 -2.75
CA PRO A 175 5.15 4.36 -1.91
C PRO A 175 4.95 4.82 -0.47
N PRO A 176 3.86 4.42 0.22
CA PRO A 176 3.66 4.75 1.62
C PRO A 176 4.88 4.32 2.45
N ARG A 177 5.32 5.21 3.33
CA ARG A 177 6.42 4.90 4.25
C ARG A 177 5.84 4.23 5.50
N PHE A 178 6.64 3.32 6.06
CA PHE A 178 6.33 2.72 7.36
C PHE A 178 6.12 3.80 8.42
N SER A 179 5.00 3.71 9.13
CA SER A 179 4.65 4.62 10.23
C SER A 179 3.62 3.95 11.16
N ILE A 180 3.35 4.55 12.31
CA ILE A 180 2.29 4.07 13.22
C ILE A 180 0.93 4.02 12.50
N ASP A 181 0.64 5.00 11.64
CA ASP A 181 -0.61 5.05 10.86
C ASP A 181 -0.63 4.09 9.67
N PHE A 182 0.53 3.61 9.22
CA PHE A 182 0.69 2.67 8.12
C PHE A 182 1.75 1.62 8.48
N PRO A 183 1.36 0.56 9.23
CA PRO A 183 2.28 -0.43 9.79
C PRO A 183 2.69 -1.49 8.75
N ALA A 184 3.09 -1.06 7.58
CA ALA A 184 3.56 -1.93 6.52
C ALA A 184 4.73 -1.31 5.75
N GLU A 185 5.66 -2.12 5.36
CA GLU A 185 6.86 -1.75 4.61
C GLU A 185 6.83 -2.41 3.23
N ARG A 186 7.08 -1.63 2.18
CA ARG A 186 7.25 -2.17 0.84
C ARG A 186 8.54 -2.96 0.78
N ILE A 187 8.43 -4.24 0.42
CA ILE A 187 9.58 -5.13 0.23
C ILE A 187 9.73 -5.50 -1.25
N ALA A 188 10.96 -5.54 -1.73
CA ALA A 188 11.30 -5.89 -3.09
C ALA A 188 12.59 -6.72 -3.13
N THR A 189 12.87 -7.37 -4.26
CA THR A 189 14.08 -8.15 -4.44
C THR A 189 14.75 -7.85 -5.79
N GLN A 190 16.08 -7.90 -5.81
CA GLN A 190 16.88 -7.90 -7.03
C GLN A 190 16.98 -9.31 -7.65
N LEU A 191 16.68 -10.35 -6.87
CA LEU A 191 16.80 -11.74 -7.28
C LEU A 191 15.71 -12.10 -8.31
N GLU A 192 15.98 -13.18 -9.06
CA GLU A 192 15.07 -13.78 -10.03
C GLU A 192 14.56 -15.15 -9.52
N TRP A 193 13.55 -15.72 -10.20
CA TRP A 193 13.03 -17.03 -9.84
C TRP A 193 14.10 -18.12 -9.86
N ASP A 194 15.09 -18.01 -10.75
CA ASP A 194 16.21 -18.95 -10.84
C ASP A 194 17.09 -18.92 -9.60
N ASP A 195 17.15 -17.80 -8.88
CA ASP A 195 17.94 -17.70 -7.64
C ASP A 195 17.28 -18.40 -6.45
N LEU A 196 15.99 -18.66 -6.53
CA LEU A 196 15.23 -19.32 -5.48
C LEU A 196 15.21 -20.84 -5.68
N ILE A 197 15.87 -21.56 -4.77
CA ILE A 197 15.87 -23.03 -4.76
C ILE A 197 14.81 -23.50 -3.77
N LEU A 198 13.80 -24.17 -4.28
CA LEU A 198 12.70 -24.76 -3.51
C LEU A 198 12.47 -26.21 -3.88
N HIS A 199 11.85 -26.93 -2.96
CA HIS A 199 11.33 -28.28 -3.25
C HIS A 199 10.33 -28.24 -4.42
N PRO A 200 10.34 -29.20 -5.36
CA PRO A 200 9.47 -29.19 -6.54
C PRO A 200 7.96 -29.05 -6.21
N ASN A 201 7.48 -29.71 -5.16
CA ASN A 201 6.08 -29.59 -4.76
C ASN A 201 5.74 -28.18 -4.24
N THR A 202 6.67 -27.53 -3.54
CA THR A 202 6.50 -26.14 -3.08
C THR A 202 6.43 -25.21 -4.30
N LEU A 203 7.33 -25.38 -5.25
CA LEU A 203 7.36 -24.58 -6.47
C LEU A 203 6.09 -24.77 -7.32
N TYR A 204 5.55 -26.00 -7.40
CA TYR A 204 4.29 -26.27 -8.08
C TYR A 204 3.14 -25.47 -7.46
N GLN A 205 2.98 -25.51 -6.13
CA GLN A 205 1.94 -24.77 -5.43
C GLN A 205 2.10 -23.24 -5.57
N ILE A 206 3.34 -22.73 -5.65
CA ILE A 206 3.61 -21.31 -5.89
C ILE A 206 3.19 -20.90 -7.29
N ARG A 207 3.38 -21.76 -8.31
CA ARG A 207 2.89 -21.51 -9.68
C ARG A 207 1.37 -21.37 -9.72
N ASP A 208 0.64 -22.09 -8.90
CA ASP A 208 -0.82 -21.94 -8.79
C ASP A 208 -1.19 -20.54 -8.27
N LEU A 209 -0.44 -20.01 -7.29
CA LEU A 209 -0.63 -18.62 -6.83
C LEU A 209 -0.34 -17.61 -7.94
N GLU A 210 0.76 -17.79 -8.67
CA GLU A 210 1.13 -16.93 -9.80
C GLU A 210 0.06 -16.95 -10.90
N ASN A 211 -0.46 -18.12 -11.23
CA ASN A 211 -1.54 -18.29 -12.19
C ASN A 211 -2.82 -17.59 -11.72
N TRP A 212 -3.17 -17.73 -10.43
CA TRP A 212 -4.31 -17.01 -9.88
C TRP A 212 -4.11 -15.49 -10.01
N MET A 213 -2.94 -14.95 -9.68
CA MET A 213 -2.66 -13.52 -9.78
C MET A 213 -2.76 -12.98 -11.21
N ARG A 214 -2.38 -13.79 -12.20
CA ARG A 214 -2.42 -13.41 -13.62
C ARG A 214 -3.82 -13.48 -14.22
N TRP A 215 -4.60 -14.47 -13.83
CA TRP A 215 -5.84 -14.82 -14.53
C TRP A 215 -7.11 -14.60 -13.71
N ASN A 216 -7.00 -14.20 -12.44
CA ASN A 216 -8.16 -14.05 -11.58
C ASN A 216 -9.17 -13.03 -12.11
N GLU A 217 -8.72 -11.91 -12.68
CA GLU A 217 -9.59 -10.88 -13.23
C GLU A 217 -10.43 -11.42 -14.39
N THR A 218 -9.80 -12.12 -15.35
CA THR A 218 -10.47 -12.80 -16.44
C THR A 218 -11.47 -13.86 -15.93
N LEU A 219 -11.05 -14.68 -14.96
CA LEU A 219 -11.89 -15.69 -14.35
C LEU A 219 -13.15 -15.11 -13.71
N MET A 220 -12.99 -14.02 -12.95
CA MET A 220 -14.07 -13.41 -12.19
C MET A 220 -15.03 -12.60 -13.07
N ASN A 221 -14.50 -11.80 -13.98
CA ASN A 221 -15.27 -10.85 -14.78
C ASN A 221 -15.72 -11.47 -16.10
N ASP A 222 -14.80 -11.99 -16.93
CA ASP A 222 -15.11 -12.46 -18.28
C ASP A 222 -15.85 -13.81 -18.24
N TRP A 223 -15.46 -14.69 -17.32
CA TRP A 223 -16.09 -16.02 -17.18
C TRP A 223 -17.20 -16.04 -16.12
N GLY A 224 -17.45 -14.92 -15.44
CA GLY A 224 -18.57 -14.75 -14.54
C GLY A 224 -18.51 -15.54 -13.23
N MET A 225 -17.31 -16.04 -12.85
CA MET A 225 -17.11 -16.83 -11.62
C MET A 225 -17.34 -16.02 -10.31
N LYS A 226 -17.41 -14.70 -10.40
CA LYS A 226 -17.70 -13.81 -9.25
C LYS A 226 -18.98 -14.18 -8.48
N LYS A 227 -19.92 -14.87 -9.13
CA LYS A 227 -21.15 -15.34 -8.48
C LYS A 227 -20.94 -16.58 -7.60
N HIS A 228 -19.88 -17.32 -7.80
CA HIS A 228 -19.62 -18.62 -7.17
C HIS A 228 -18.42 -18.63 -6.23
N VAL A 229 -17.46 -17.74 -6.46
CA VAL A 229 -16.19 -17.71 -5.72
C VAL A 229 -16.00 -16.34 -5.08
N LYS A 230 -15.56 -16.32 -3.81
CA LYS A 230 -15.16 -15.07 -3.14
C LYS A 230 -13.93 -14.50 -3.82
N GLN A 231 -13.89 -13.18 -3.95
CA GLN A 231 -12.71 -12.46 -4.43
C GLN A 231 -11.55 -12.60 -3.42
N GLY A 232 -10.33 -12.41 -3.92
CA GLY A 232 -9.11 -12.48 -3.14
C GLY A 232 -8.61 -13.90 -2.88
N TYR A 233 -7.34 -14.01 -2.53
CA TYR A 233 -6.67 -15.28 -2.26
C TYR A 233 -5.87 -15.21 -0.96
N ARG A 234 -6.00 -16.22 -0.10
CA ARG A 234 -5.29 -16.33 1.17
C ARG A 234 -4.44 -17.56 1.13
N SER A 235 -3.15 -17.37 1.33
CA SER A 235 -2.17 -18.45 1.36
C SER A 235 -1.43 -18.45 2.69
N LEU A 236 -1.23 -19.64 3.26
CA LEU A 236 -0.37 -19.82 4.42
C LEU A 236 0.96 -20.44 3.97
N PHE A 237 2.06 -19.74 4.21
CA PHE A 237 3.42 -20.25 4.05
C PHE A 237 3.93 -20.70 5.41
N TYR A 238 4.30 -21.97 5.55
CA TYR A 238 4.84 -22.46 6.80
C TYR A 238 6.11 -23.28 6.59
N GLY A 239 7.02 -23.22 7.56
CA GLY A 239 8.28 -23.94 7.53
C GLY A 239 9.39 -23.19 8.25
N PRO A 240 10.54 -23.81 8.45
CA PRO A 240 11.65 -23.24 9.20
C PRO A 240 12.07 -21.85 8.68
N PRO A 241 12.70 -21.00 9.53
CA PRO A 241 13.24 -19.73 9.09
C PRO A 241 14.34 -19.94 8.04
N GLY A 242 14.49 -18.99 7.12
CA GLY A 242 15.53 -19.03 6.08
C GLY A 242 15.26 -19.99 4.91
N THR A 243 14.03 -20.54 4.77
CA THR A 243 13.64 -21.44 3.66
C THR A 243 13.05 -20.73 2.45
N GLY A 244 13.03 -19.37 2.43
CA GLY A 244 12.66 -18.60 1.24
C GLY A 244 11.22 -18.06 1.23
N LYS A 245 10.43 -18.13 2.32
CA LYS A 245 9.04 -17.63 2.39
C LYS A 245 8.89 -16.17 1.93
N THR A 246 9.66 -15.27 2.54
CA THR A 246 9.62 -13.83 2.22
C THR A 246 10.14 -13.56 0.80
N LEU A 247 11.21 -14.24 0.39
CA LEU A 247 11.75 -14.12 -0.98
C LEU A 247 10.72 -14.56 -2.03
N THR A 248 9.99 -15.65 -1.78
CA THR A 248 8.91 -16.10 -2.65
C THR A 248 7.83 -15.03 -2.82
N ALA A 249 7.40 -14.39 -1.72
CA ALA A 249 6.40 -13.31 -1.78
C ALA A 249 6.91 -12.14 -2.64
N THR A 250 8.18 -11.72 -2.49
CA THR A 250 8.74 -10.63 -3.29
C THR A 250 8.91 -10.99 -4.77
N LEU A 251 9.26 -12.23 -5.07
CA LEU A 251 9.34 -12.73 -6.45
C LEU A 251 7.96 -12.81 -7.11
N LEU A 252 6.92 -13.24 -6.39
CA LEU A 252 5.54 -13.19 -6.87
C LEU A 252 5.12 -11.75 -7.23
N GLY A 253 5.47 -10.78 -6.39
CA GLY A 253 5.22 -9.37 -6.69
C GLY A 253 5.95 -8.90 -7.92
N LYS A 254 7.26 -9.22 -8.04
CA LYS A 254 8.10 -8.87 -9.19
C LYS A 254 7.56 -9.45 -10.49
N SER A 255 7.20 -10.74 -10.52
CA SER A 255 6.73 -11.43 -11.73
C SER A 255 5.33 -11.01 -12.18
N THR A 256 4.52 -10.48 -11.26
CA THR A 256 3.14 -10.05 -11.54
C THR A 256 2.99 -8.52 -11.60
N GLY A 257 4.07 -7.78 -11.40
CA GLY A 257 4.07 -6.31 -11.40
C GLY A 257 3.29 -5.69 -10.23
N LYS A 258 3.14 -6.42 -9.11
CA LYS A 258 2.42 -5.95 -7.94
C LYS A 258 3.36 -5.65 -6.78
N ASP A 259 3.10 -4.56 -6.07
CA ASP A 259 3.86 -4.24 -4.86
C ASP A 259 3.55 -5.22 -3.73
N VAL A 260 4.60 -5.58 -3.00
CA VAL A 260 4.51 -6.44 -1.81
C VAL A 260 4.74 -5.60 -0.56
N TYR A 261 3.81 -5.63 0.36
CA TYR A 261 3.91 -4.94 1.63
C TYR A 261 4.01 -5.95 2.77
N ARG A 262 5.13 -5.91 3.50
CA ARG A 262 5.30 -6.67 4.74
C ARG A 262 4.64 -5.91 5.87
N VAL A 263 3.64 -6.54 6.49
CA VAL A 263 2.90 -6.01 7.62
C VAL A 263 3.56 -6.49 8.90
N ASP A 264 3.97 -5.57 9.75
CA ASP A 264 4.54 -5.85 11.07
C ASP A 264 3.43 -5.86 12.11
N LEU A 265 3.03 -7.07 12.49
CA LEU A 265 1.97 -7.28 13.46
C LEU A 265 2.39 -6.90 14.88
N SER A 266 3.68 -6.96 15.21
CA SER A 266 4.19 -6.62 16.54
C SER A 266 4.06 -5.12 16.85
N GLN A 267 4.10 -4.31 15.80
CA GLN A 267 3.93 -2.85 15.91
C GLN A 267 2.49 -2.38 15.71
N THR A 268 1.62 -3.27 15.22
CA THR A 268 0.19 -2.98 15.05
C THR A 268 -0.57 -3.08 16.36
N VAL A 269 -0.11 -3.91 17.29
CA VAL A 269 -0.74 -4.05 18.61
C VAL A 269 -0.40 -2.83 19.46
N SER A 270 -1.28 -1.83 19.42
CA SER A 270 -1.15 -0.59 20.22
C SER A 270 -1.56 -0.85 21.68
N LYS A 271 -0.97 -0.09 22.60
CA LYS A 271 -1.44 -0.02 24.00
C LYS A 271 -2.83 0.63 24.14
N TYR A 272 -3.33 1.27 23.08
CA TYR A 272 -4.61 1.97 23.06
C TYR A 272 -5.67 1.17 22.29
N ILE A 273 -6.77 0.91 22.95
CA ILE A 273 -7.92 0.17 22.43
C ILE A 273 -8.48 0.87 21.19
N GLY A 274 -8.62 0.13 20.08
CA GLY A 274 -9.22 0.62 18.83
C GLY A 274 -8.26 1.34 17.87
N GLU A 275 -7.02 1.67 18.24
CA GLU A 275 -6.03 2.23 17.31
C GLU A 275 -5.52 1.18 16.33
N THR A 276 -5.31 -0.04 16.79
CA THR A 276 -4.92 -1.18 15.96
C THR A 276 -5.92 -1.42 14.83
N GLU A 277 -7.20 -1.48 15.16
CA GLU A 277 -8.27 -1.68 14.17
C GLU A 277 -8.30 -0.54 13.15
N LYS A 278 -8.15 0.70 13.58
CA LYS A 278 -8.14 1.88 12.71
C LYS A 278 -6.93 1.89 11.76
N ASN A 279 -5.75 1.53 12.24
CA ASN A 279 -4.54 1.52 11.43
C ASN A 279 -4.54 0.37 10.42
N LEU A 280 -5.04 -0.81 10.83
CA LEU A 280 -5.28 -1.93 9.91
C LEU A 280 -6.34 -1.57 8.85
N SER A 281 -7.43 -0.89 9.24
CA SER A 281 -8.42 -0.43 8.25
C SER A 281 -7.77 0.44 7.19
N LYS A 282 -7.00 1.44 7.57
CA LYS A 282 -6.28 2.33 6.63
C LYS A 282 -5.36 1.56 5.68
N LEU A 283 -4.64 0.54 6.22
CA LEU A 283 -3.77 -0.32 5.42
C LEU A 283 -4.57 -1.08 4.36
N PHE A 284 -5.64 -1.79 4.77
CA PHE A 284 -6.46 -2.56 3.85
C PHE A 284 -7.16 -1.68 2.82
N ASP A 285 -7.69 -0.53 3.22
CA ASP A 285 -8.36 0.42 2.34
C ASP A 285 -7.41 0.95 1.25
N LYS A 286 -6.15 1.24 1.60
CA LYS A 286 -5.12 1.59 0.61
C LYS A 286 -4.73 0.42 -0.29
N ALA A 287 -4.57 -0.76 0.28
CA ALA A 287 -4.15 -1.95 -0.44
C ALA A 287 -5.20 -2.43 -1.46
N GLU A 288 -6.50 -2.29 -1.13
CA GLU A 288 -7.61 -2.75 -1.94
C GLU A 288 -7.64 -2.08 -3.32
N ASN A 289 -7.37 -0.78 -3.37
CA ASN A 289 -7.35 -0.01 -4.61
C ASN A 289 -6.15 -0.30 -5.52
N LYS A 290 -5.09 -0.88 -4.98
CA LYS A 290 -3.82 -1.10 -5.67
C LYS A 290 -3.50 -2.55 -5.93
N SER A 291 -4.38 -3.46 -5.51
CA SER A 291 -4.17 -4.92 -5.63
C SER A 291 -2.80 -5.37 -5.11
N TRP A 292 -2.31 -4.77 -4.00
CA TRP A 292 -1.04 -5.14 -3.38
C TRP A 292 -1.06 -6.60 -2.89
N ILE A 293 0.11 -7.17 -2.74
CA ILE A 293 0.31 -8.41 -1.98
C ILE A 293 0.58 -8.02 -0.54
N LEU A 294 -0.27 -8.45 0.38
CA LEU A 294 -0.05 -8.25 1.81
C LEU A 294 0.64 -9.49 2.39
N PHE A 295 1.85 -9.30 2.90
CA PHE A 295 2.66 -10.35 3.50
C PHE A 295 2.76 -10.13 5.01
N PHE A 296 2.12 -11.02 5.77
CA PHE A 296 2.14 -11.01 7.22
C PHE A 296 3.21 -12.00 7.70
N ASP A 297 4.32 -11.47 8.21
CA ASP A 297 5.37 -12.31 8.79
C ASP A 297 5.05 -12.63 10.25
N GLU A 298 5.62 -13.74 10.74
CA GLU A 298 5.40 -14.20 12.13
C GLU A 298 3.92 -14.27 12.54
N ALA A 299 3.08 -14.72 11.61
CA ALA A 299 1.63 -14.77 11.82
C ALA A 299 1.20 -15.63 13.01
N ASP A 300 2.04 -16.53 13.45
CA ASP A 300 1.84 -17.35 14.66
C ASP A 300 1.76 -16.51 15.95
N ALA A 301 2.35 -15.32 15.99
CA ALA A 301 2.22 -14.41 17.12
C ALA A 301 0.77 -13.96 17.38
N LEU A 302 -0.05 -13.85 16.34
CA LEU A 302 -1.46 -13.45 16.44
C LEU A 302 -2.44 -14.61 16.27
N PHE A 303 -2.11 -15.58 15.43
CA PHE A 303 -3.01 -16.69 15.09
C PHE A 303 -2.70 -17.97 15.87
N GLY A 304 -1.87 -17.84 16.94
CA GLY A 304 -1.56 -18.92 17.86
C GLY A 304 -2.81 -19.52 18.53
N LYS A 305 -2.66 -20.71 19.10
CA LYS A 305 -3.74 -21.34 19.85
C LYS A 305 -4.21 -20.38 20.94
N ARG A 306 -5.50 -20.14 20.98
CA ARG A 306 -6.14 -19.26 21.96
C ARG A 306 -5.77 -19.70 23.37
N THR A 307 -5.19 -18.80 24.13
CA THR A 307 -5.08 -18.96 25.59
C THR A 307 -6.46 -18.75 26.20
N ASP A 308 -6.80 -19.56 27.22
CA ASP A 308 -8.04 -19.34 27.95
C ASP A 308 -8.10 -17.91 28.47
N VAL A 309 -9.23 -17.25 28.21
CA VAL A 309 -9.47 -15.86 28.62
C VAL A 309 -9.40 -15.78 30.14
N ARG A 310 -8.28 -15.28 30.68
CA ARG A 310 -8.05 -15.11 32.11
C ARG A 310 -8.15 -13.65 32.55
N ASP A 311 -8.00 -12.70 31.61
CA ASP A 311 -7.99 -11.28 31.92
C ASP A 311 -8.68 -10.46 30.83
N ALA A 312 -9.04 -9.21 31.12
CA ALA A 312 -9.63 -8.27 30.18
C ALA A 312 -8.71 -8.05 28.96
N HIS A 313 -7.40 -8.11 29.12
CA HIS A 313 -6.40 -7.97 28.08
C HIS A 313 -6.51 -9.07 27.01
N ASP A 314 -6.76 -10.32 27.43
CA ASP A 314 -6.94 -11.47 26.51
C ASP A 314 -8.20 -11.32 25.63
N LYS A 315 -9.25 -10.70 26.20
CA LYS A 315 -10.49 -10.42 25.45
C LYS A 315 -10.26 -9.43 24.30
N TYR A 316 -9.50 -8.38 24.55
CA TYR A 316 -9.20 -7.37 23.51
C TYR A 316 -8.27 -7.92 22.43
N ALA A 317 -7.23 -8.67 22.79
CA ALA A 317 -6.36 -9.35 21.84
C ALA A 317 -7.15 -10.28 20.91
N ASN A 318 -8.10 -11.04 21.44
CA ASN A 318 -8.98 -11.89 20.62
C ASN A 318 -9.90 -11.09 19.70
N GLN A 319 -10.34 -9.89 20.08
CA GLN A 319 -11.15 -9.02 19.25
C GLN A 319 -10.34 -8.43 18.08
N GLU A 320 -9.12 -7.97 18.34
CA GLU A 320 -8.19 -7.48 17.30
C GLU A 320 -7.86 -8.56 16.28
N VAL A 321 -7.60 -9.79 16.73
CA VAL A 321 -7.41 -10.95 15.85
C VAL A 321 -8.65 -11.24 15.00
N ALA A 322 -9.84 -11.19 15.61
CA ALA A 322 -11.09 -11.41 14.88
C ALA A 322 -11.33 -10.33 13.81
N TYR A 323 -11.04 -9.06 14.13
CA TYR A 323 -11.11 -7.95 13.18
C TYR A 323 -10.12 -8.13 12.02
N LEU A 324 -8.84 -8.42 12.33
CA LEU A 324 -7.83 -8.67 11.30
C LEU A 324 -8.26 -9.80 10.37
N LEU A 325 -8.76 -10.90 10.91
CA LEU A 325 -9.27 -12.02 10.11
C LEU A 325 -10.41 -11.60 9.17
N GLN A 326 -11.34 -10.81 9.68
CA GLN A 326 -12.44 -10.29 8.86
C GLN A 326 -11.91 -9.44 7.69
N ARG A 327 -10.92 -8.57 7.95
CA ARG A 327 -10.29 -7.75 6.89
C ARG A 327 -9.51 -8.60 5.90
N VAL A 328 -8.75 -9.59 6.37
CA VAL A 328 -8.04 -10.56 5.51
C VAL A 328 -9.02 -11.33 4.62
N GLU A 329 -10.18 -11.73 5.14
CA GLU A 329 -11.21 -12.43 4.37
C GLU A 329 -11.93 -11.54 3.35
N ALA A 330 -12.09 -10.26 3.65
CA ALA A 330 -12.74 -9.29 2.78
C ALA A 330 -11.83 -8.76 1.68
N TYR A 331 -10.51 -8.83 1.88
CA TYR A 331 -9.54 -8.29 0.95
C TYR A 331 -9.55 -9.00 -0.41
N ASN A 332 -9.63 -8.23 -1.51
CA ASN A 332 -9.77 -8.75 -2.87
C ASN A 332 -8.43 -9.16 -3.54
N GLY A 333 -7.29 -8.81 -2.94
CA GLY A 333 -5.95 -9.16 -3.41
C GLY A 333 -5.42 -10.48 -2.84
N LEU A 334 -4.11 -10.67 -2.96
CA LEU A 334 -3.38 -11.79 -2.36
C LEU A 334 -2.92 -11.43 -0.95
N VAL A 335 -3.30 -12.26 0.03
CA VAL A 335 -2.76 -12.23 1.38
C VAL A 335 -1.93 -13.49 1.62
N ILE A 336 -0.70 -13.30 2.06
CA ILE A 336 0.21 -14.37 2.45
C ILE A 336 0.48 -14.23 3.95
N LEU A 337 0.16 -15.25 4.73
CA LEU A 337 0.57 -15.38 6.11
C LEU A 337 1.78 -16.30 6.19
N ALA A 338 2.84 -15.89 6.85
CA ALA A 338 4.03 -16.71 7.05
C ALA A 338 4.18 -17.11 8.53
N SER A 339 4.46 -18.38 8.77
CA SER A 339 4.72 -18.92 10.11
C SER A 339 5.91 -19.87 10.10
N ASN A 340 6.60 -19.95 11.22
CA ASN A 340 7.71 -20.89 11.36
C ASN A 340 7.22 -22.33 11.61
N GLN A 341 6.01 -22.51 12.15
CA GLN A 341 5.44 -23.83 12.45
C GLN A 341 3.93 -23.86 12.16
N ARG A 342 3.47 -24.91 11.47
CA ARG A 342 2.05 -25.12 11.20
C ARG A 342 1.23 -25.35 12.48
N THR A 343 1.82 -26.03 13.47
CA THR A 343 1.15 -26.41 14.73
C THR A 343 0.78 -25.22 15.61
N ASN A 344 1.39 -24.07 15.37
CA ASN A 344 1.13 -22.83 16.10
C ASN A 344 -0.14 -22.14 15.62
N ILE A 345 -0.67 -22.51 14.45
CA ILE A 345 -1.88 -21.90 13.89
C ILE A 345 -3.10 -22.74 14.25
N ASP A 346 -4.14 -22.11 14.78
CA ASP A 346 -5.42 -22.75 15.10
C ASP A 346 -6.07 -23.34 13.84
N GLU A 347 -6.55 -24.59 13.91
CA GLU A 347 -7.22 -25.27 12.80
C GLU A 347 -8.46 -24.53 12.28
N ALA A 348 -9.15 -23.78 13.14
CA ALA A 348 -10.28 -22.94 12.71
C ALA A 348 -9.87 -21.88 11.69
N PHE A 349 -8.60 -21.43 11.70
CA PHE A 349 -8.07 -20.50 10.74
C PHE A 349 -7.62 -21.18 9.45
N THR A 350 -7.10 -22.41 9.51
CA THR A 350 -6.59 -23.12 8.33
C THR A 350 -7.65 -23.33 7.27
N ARG A 351 -8.93 -23.46 7.65
CA ARG A 351 -10.08 -23.63 6.73
C ARG A 351 -10.38 -22.39 5.89
N ARG A 352 -9.77 -21.24 6.22
CA ARG A 352 -9.99 -19.96 5.54
C ARG A 352 -8.97 -19.71 4.45
N PHE A 353 -7.91 -20.52 4.38
CA PHE A 353 -6.88 -20.43 3.36
C PHE A 353 -7.23 -21.30 2.14
N GLN A 354 -7.07 -20.74 0.95
CA GLN A 354 -7.21 -21.47 -0.30
C GLN A 354 -6.00 -22.38 -0.56
N SER A 355 -4.81 -21.99 -0.06
CA SER A 355 -3.61 -22.81 -0.14
C SER A 355 -2.80 -22.78 1.16
N ILE A 356 -2.18 -23.91 1.48
CA ILE A 356 -1.27 -24.06 2.62
C ILE A 356 0.02 -24.67 2.08
N ILE A 357 1.06 -23.84 1.97
CA ILE A 357 2.29 -24.19 1.27
C ILE A 357 3.41 -24.44 2.27
N HIS A 358 3.96 -25.63 2.21
CA HIS A 358 5.09 -26.04 3.05
C HIS A 358 6.42 -25.65 2.43
N PHE A 359 7.27 -25.00 3.21
CA PHE A 359 8.66 -24.67 2.90
C PHE A 359 9.57 -25.57 3.74
N PRO A 360 9.87 -26.79 3.30
CA PRO A 360 10.68 -27.73 4.07
C PRO A 360 12.14 -27.28 4.16
N PHE A 361 12.90 -27.91 5.06
CA PHE A 361 14.35 -27.86 4.97
C PHE A 361 14.80 -28.33 3.59
N PRO A 362 15.79 -27.67 2.97
CA PRO A 362 16.29 -28.06 1.65
C PRO A 362 16.97 -29.44 1.74
N ARG A 363 16.72 -30.29 0.76
CA ARG A 363 17.36 -31.59 0.60
C ARG A 363 18.82 -31.41 0.18
N THR A 364 19.59 -32.50 0.21
CA THR A 364 21.00 -32.47 -0.15
C THR A 364 21.26 -31.85 -1.54
N GLU A 365 20.43 -32.21 -2.52
CA GLU A 365 20.52 -31.68 -3.90
C GLU A 365 20.19 -30.18 -3.94
N GLU A 366 19.18 -29.75 -3.20
CA GLU A 366 18.78 -28.36 -3.10
C GLU A 366 19.86 -27.54 -2.36
N ARG A 367 20.45 -28.10 -1.28
CA ARG A 367 21.58 -27.45 -0.59
C ARG A 367 22.80 -27.33 -1.49
N LEU A 368 23.11 -28.35 -2.29
CA LEU A 368 24.21 -28.27 -3.27
C LEU A 368 23.98 -27.12 -4.26
N ALA A 369 22.77 -27.02 -4.80
CA ALA A 369 22.40 -25.93 -5.71
C ALA A 369 22.48 -24.54 -5.02
N LEU A 370 22.07 -24.46 -3.75
CA LEU A 370 22.19 -23.23 -2.94
C LEU A 370 23.65 -22.84 -2.76
N TRP A 371 24.57 -23.75 -2.42
CA TRP A 371 25.99 -23.48 -2.30
C TRP A 371 26.59 -22.96 -3.61
N GLN A 372 26.25 -23.59 -4.73
CA GLN A 372 26.75 -23.19 -6.06
C GLN A 372 26.28 -21.78 -6.46
N LYS A 373 25.04 -21.41 -6.11
CA LYS A 373 24.48 -20.09 -6.42
C LYS A 373 24.90 -19.00 -5.44
N ALA A 374 25.18 -19.35 -4.21
CA ALA A 374 25.58 -18.39 -3.19
C ALA A 374 26.99 -17.82 -3.42
N LEU A 375 27.83 -18.53 -4.14
CA LEU A 375 29.20 -18.10 -4.42
C LEU A 375 29.22 -17.10 -5.58
N PRO A 376 29.85 -15.92 -5.40
CA PRO A 376 30.10 -15.00 -6.51
C PRO A 376 30.99 -15.64 -7.56
N THR A 377 30.71 -15.38 -8.83
CA THR A 377 31.46 -15.93 -9.97
C THR A 377 32.95 -15.52 -10.01
N GLN A 378 33.28 -14.43 -9.32
CA GLN A 378 34.63 -13.90 -9.22
C GLN A 378 35.50 -14.63 -8.18
N VAL A 379 34.89 -15.48 -7.34
CA VAL A 379 35.61 -16.16 -6.25
C VAL A 379 36.15 -17.49 -6.74
N THR A 380 37.48 -17.66 -6.61
CA THR A 380 38.13 -18.95 -6.83
C THR A 380 38.09 -19.75 -5.54
N VAL A 381 37.76 -21.03 -5.65
CA VAL A 381 37.69 -21.97 -4.53
C VAL A 381 38.76 -23.03 -4.70
N THR A 382 39.42 -23.46 -3.62
CA THR A 382 40.43 -24.53 -3.67
C THR A 382 39.83 -25.87 -4.06
N GLU A 383 40.60 -26.73 -4.70
CA GLU A 383 40.13 -28.06 -5.18
C GLU A 383 39.74 -29.01 -4.04
N ASN A 384 40.18 -28.75 -2.81
CA ASN A 384 39.82 -29.56 -1.65
C ASN A 384 38.39 -29.34 -1.12
N VAL A 385 37.66 -28.37 -1.66
CA VAL A 385 36.28 -28.10 -1.26
C VAL A 385 35.32 -29.00 -2.05
N ASN A 386 34.77 -29.98 -1.36
CA ASN A 386 33.76 -30.88 -1.93
C ASN A 386 32.36 -30.43 -1.52
N TRP A 387 31.70 -29.65 -2.39
CA TRP A 387 30.36 -29.12 -2.14
C TRP A 387 29.29 -30.19 -1.92
N SER A 388 29.38 -31.32 -2.61
CA SER A 388 28.43 -32.44 -2.45
C SER A 388 28.57 -33.05 -1.04
N GLN A 389 29.78 -33.17 -0.53
CA GLN A 389 30.02 -33.67 0.82
C GLN A 389 29.58 -32.68 1.88
N ILE A 390 29.82 -31.39 1.69
CA ILE A 390 29.33 -30.32 2.60
C ILE A 390 27.82 -30.32 2.64
N ALA A 391 27.16 -30.35 1.47
CA ALA A 391 25.71 -30.36 1.34
C ALA A 391 25.08 -31.63 1.97
N ALA A 392 25.73 -32.77 1.91
CA ALA A 392 25.23 -34.01 2.53
C ALA A 392 25.40 -33.99 4.06
N ARG A 393 26.54 -33.45 4.54
CA ARG A 393 26.90 -33.49 5.96
C ARG A 393 26.14 -32.48 6.83
N PHE A 394 25.89 -31.28 6.32
CA PHE A 394 25.33 -30.18 7.10
C PHE A 394 23.91 -29.83 6.63
N GLU A 395 22.96 -29.94 7.55
CA GLU A 395 21.57 -29.54 7.31
C GLU A 395 21.43 -28.03 7.54
N LEU A 396 21.51 -27.25 6.45
CA LEU A 396 21.52 -25.80 6.44
C LEU A 396 20.37 -25.28 5.57
N THR A 397 19.79 -24.15 5.97
CA THR A 397 18.82 -23.41 5.16
C THR A 397 19.53 -22.50 4.17
N GLY A 398 18.79 -21.94 3.20
CA GLY A 398 19.36 -20.97 2.27
C GLY A 398 19.96 -19.75 2.96
N ALA A 399 19.32 -19.24 4.01
CA ALA A 399 19.84 -18.12 4.79
C ALA A 399 21.14 -18.48 5.53
N ASN A 400 21.23 -19.70 6.10
CA ASN A 400 22.48 -20.15 6.72
C ASN A 400 23.62 -20.19 5.71
N ILE A 401 23.37 -20.75 4.51
CA ILE A 401 24.39 -20.87 3.46
C ILE A 401 24.87 -19.49 3.03
N ILE A 402 23.97 -18.53 2.81
CA ILE A 402 24.35 -17.14 2.47
C ILE A 402 25.21 -16.51 3.57
N ASN A 403 24.82 -16.64 4.84
CA ASN A 403 25.58 -16.11 5.98
C ASN A 403 26.98 -16.73 6.06
N ILE A 404 27.07 -18.05 5.84
CA ILE A 404 28.36 -18.77 5.85
C ILE A 404 29.26 -18.26 4.72
N VAL A 405 28.73 -18.16 3.50
CA VAL A 405 29.49 -17.65 2.35
C VAL A 405 29.96 -16.24 2.61
N GLN A 406 29.09 -15.34 3.07
CA GLN A 406 29.46 -13.98 3.41
C GLN A 406 30.60 -13.92 4.45
N HIS A 407 30.47 -14.68 5.53
CA HIS A 407 31.50 -14.73 6.58
C HIS A 407 32.80 -15.28 6.05
N SER A 408 32.76 -16.38 5.29
CA SER A 408 33.96 -17.01 4.74
C SER A 408 34.73 -16.09 3.77
N LEU A 409 33.99 -15.37 2.93
CA LEU A 409 34.56 -14.39 2.01
C LEU A 409 35.18 -13.20 2.75
N LEU A 410 34.53 -12.67 3.78
CA LEU A 410 35.09 -11.60 4.61
C LEU A 410 36.38 -12.04 5.32
N THR A 411 36.38 -13.26 5.85
CA THR A 411 37.59 -13.83 6.50
C THR A 411 38.71 -14.03 5.49
N MET A 412 38.40 -14.56 4.31
CA MET A 412 39.38 -14.71 3.20
C MET A 412 40.04 -13.38 2.84
N MET A 413 39.23 -12.31 2.70
CA MET A 413 39.77 -10.97 2.39
C MET A 413 40.59 -10.40 3.54
N ALA A 414 40.16 -10.58 4.79
CA ALA A 414 40.88 -10.12 5.99
C ALA A 414 42.24 -10.80 6.13
N ASP A 415 42.33 -12.08 5.75
CA ASP A 415 43.57 -12.85 5.71
C ASP A 415 44.47 -12.50 4.51
N GLY A 416 44.07 -11.59 3.63
CA GLY A 416 44.82 -11.23 2.41
C GLY A 416 44.86 -12.35 1.36
N LYS A 417 43.98 -13.34 1.45
CA LYS A 417 43.89 -14.45 0.51
C LYS A 417 42.98 -14.09 -0.67
N GLN A 418 43.26 -14.69 -1.83
CA GLN A 418 42.46 -14.52 -3.04
C GLN A 418 41.61 -15.77 -3.39
N VAL A 419 41.83 -16.86 -2.66
CA VAL A 419 41.22 -18.16 -2.91
C VAL A 419 40.53 -18.62 -1.62
N LEU A 420 39.29 -19.00 -1.72
CA LEU A 420 38.51 -19.54 -0.61
C LEU A 420 38.88 -20.99 -0.34
N ASP A 421 39.29 -21.30 0.89
CA ASP A 421 39.67 -22.65 1.30
C ASP A 421 38.60 -23.33 2.19
N TYR A 422 38.71 -24.64 2.35
CA TYR A 422 37.76 -25.43 3.17
C TYR A 422 37.70 -24.97 4.62
N GLN A 423 38.84 -24.55 5.21
CA GLN A 423 38.93 -24.14 6.61
C GLN A 423 38.08 -22.89 6.88
N GLN A 424 38.05 -21.93 5.95
CA GLN A 424 37.23 -20.71 6.08
C GLN A 424 35.76 -21.04 6.00
N ILE A 425 35.36 -21.98 5.12
CA ILE A 425 33.99 -22.45 5.00
C ILE A 425 33.58 -23.21 6.26
N GLU A 426 34.44 -24.11 6.76
CA GLU A 426 34.16 -24.88 7.98
C GLU A 426 34.01 -23.98 9.20
N ASN A 427 34.85 -22.95 9.35
CA ASN A 427 34.72 -21.95 10.41
C ASN A 427 33.37 -21.22 10.33
N GLY A 428 32.93 -20.85 9.12
CA GLY A 428 31.64 -20.24 8.88
C GLY A 428 30.46 -21.17 9.25
N ILE A 429 30.59 -22.46 8.91
CA ILE A 429 29.57 -23.47 9.25
C ILE A 429 29.48 -23.65 10.78
N VAL A 430 30.60 -23.82 11.44
CA VAL A 430 30.65 -23.98 12.91
C VAL A 430 30.02 -22.77 13.59
N ARG A 431 30.39 -21.55 13.16
CA ARG A 431 29.80 -20.32 13.69
C ARG A 431 28.26 -20.29 13.56
N GLU A 432 27.73 -20.66 12.39
CA GLU A 432 26.28 -20.64 12.17
C GLU A 432 25.55 -21.72 12.98
N LEU A 433 26.16 -22.91 13.11
CA LEU A 433 25.61 -24.01 13.94
C LEU A 433 25.64 -23.68 15.45
N VAL A 434 26.69 -23.02 15.94
CA VAL A 434 26.77 -22.51 17.33
C VAL A 434 25.69 -21.48 17.59
N LYS A 435 25.48 -20.54 16.65
CA LYS A 435 24.40 -19.54 16.72
C LYS A 435 23.02 -20.17 16.84
N GLU A 436 22.79 -21.30 16.17
CA GLU A 436 21.53 -22.05 16.23
C GLU A 436 21.45 -23.03 17.44
N GLY A 437 22.47 -23.09 18.27
CA GLY A 437 22.53 -24.01 19.42
C GLY A 437 22.66 -25.49 19.04
N LYS A 438 23.11 -25.78 17.81
CA LYS A 438 23.31 -27.15 17.30
C LYS A 438 24.73 -27.70 17.58
N LEU A 439 25.64 -26.84 17.97
CA LEU A 439 27.00 -27.15 18.45
C LEU A 439 27.26 -26.33 19.71
N ASN A 440 27.82 -26.98 20.76
CA ASN A 440 28.30 -26.33 21.98
C ASN A 440 29.76 -25.97 21.87
#